data_28f54052a7dbd338d1f846c941ae58ce
#
_entry.id   28f54052a7dbd338d1f846c941ae58ce
#
_cell.length_a   1.000
_cell.length_b   1.000
_cell.length_c   1.000
_cell.angle_alpha   90.00
_cell.angle_beta   90.00
_cell.angle_gamma   90.00
#
_symmetry.space_group_name_H-M   'P 1'
#
loop_
_entity.id
_entity.type
_entity.pdbx_description
1 polymer ?
#
loop_
_entity_poly.entity_id
_entity_poly.type
_entity_poly.pdbx_seq_one_letter_code
_entity_poly.pdbx_strand_id
1 'polypeptide(L)'
;MKKSMNIAALVSGGVDSSVVVHNLKEMGYDPTIFYIRIGMEDEDGYIDCPSEEDIEITTYIAKKYGCKFEIVSLHEEYWQNVVSYTIESVKRGLTPNPDMMCNKLIKFGSFEQKWGKYFDKIATGHYATTTEIDDTVFLSTAKDHIKDQTYFLGQINYMQVSKLMFPIGHLLKSEVRKIASEARLPSAERKDSQGICFLGKIHYNDFIKRYLGEKEGKIVEFETGKILGKHKGYWFHTIGQRKGLGLGEGPWFVIKKDIEENVLYVSRGYDTQSQYGNVVNLSAFQYISKDIWGDFDSVDVKFKIRHTPQFTQGKMTRIGDVFRIESEDKIQGIASGQFGVVYDNDAKLCVGSGVII
;
A
#
# COMPACT_ATOMS: atom_id res chain seq x y z
N MET A 1 6.54 33.18 15.67
CA MET A 1 5.17 33.47 15.20
C MET A 1 4.55 32.11 14.75
N LYS A 2 3.33 31.80 15.22
CA LYS A 2 2.61 30.60 14.70
C LYS A 2 2.34 30.81 13.22
N LYS A 3 2.65 29.80 12.38
CA LYS A 3 2.29 29.82 10.96
C LYS A 3 0.78 29.63 10.83
N SER A 4 0.13 30.41 9.98
CA SER A 4 -1.33 30.49 9.86
C SER A 4 -1.97 29.31 9.10
N MET A 5 -1.19 28.30 8.69
CA MET A 5 -1.69 27.14 7.91
C MET A 5 -2.43 26.16 8.83
N ASN A 6 -3.67 25.81 8.45
CA ASN A 6 -4.45 24.79 9.14
C ASN A 6 -4.05 23.40 8.65
N ILE A 7 -3.59 22.53 9.56
CA ILE A 7 -3.10 21.20 9.24
C ILE A 7 -3.93 20.13 9.96
N ALA A 8 -4.44 19.14 9.21
CA ALA A 8 -4.96 17.91 9.76
C ALA A 8 -3.82 16.89 9.86
N ALA A 9 -3.51 16.39 11.04
CA ALA A 9 -2.51 15.33 11.22
C ALA A 9 -3.20 13.99 11.43
N LEU A 10 -3.00 13.03 10.50
CA LEU A 10 -3.51 11.67 10.62
C LEU A 10 -2.58 10.85 11.51
N VAL A 11 -3.07 10.44 12.68
CA VAL A 11 -2.26 9.75 13.70
C VAL A 11 -2.91 8.41 14.04
N SER A 12 -2.11 7.34 13.96
CA SER A 12 -2.53 5.96 14.20
C SER A 12 -1.97 5.34 15.49
N GLY A 13 -1.41 6.16 16.40
CA GLY A 13 -0.74 5.66 17.60
C GLY A 13 0.64 5.02 17.37
N GLY A 14 1.07 4.86 16.11
CA GLY A 14 2.41 4.38 15.76
C GLY A 14 3.50 5.44 15.94
N VAL A 15 4.77 4.99 16.01
CA VAL A 15 5.92 5.90 16.21
C VAL A 15 6.03 6.96 15.12
N ASP A 16 5.83 6.58 13.85
CA ASP A 16 5.98 7.47 12.70
C ASP A 16 4.96 8.62 12.76
N SER A 17 3.68 8.30 12.97
CA SER A 17 2.62 9.30 13.07
C SER A 17 2.72 10.18 14.34
N SER A 18 3.28 9.64 15.42
CA SER A 18 3.55 10.41 16.63
C SER A 18 4.65 11.45 16.40
N VAL A 19 5.72 11.09 15.67
CA VAL A 19 6.80 12.02 15.31
C VAL A 19 6.34 13.07 14.32
N VAL A 20 5.34 12.77 13.46
CA VAL A 20 4.71 13.81 12.61
C VAL A 20 4.21 14.96 13.44
N VAL A 21 3.48 14.70 14.53
CA VAL A 21 2.95 15.77 15.40
C VAL A 21 4.09 16.53 16.06
N HIS A 22 5.12 15.83 16.57
CA HIS A 22 6.30 16.48 17.14
C HIS A 22 6.95 17.44 16.15
N ASN A 23 7.26 16.97 14.94
CA ASN A 23 7.92 17.78 13.92
C ASN A 23 7.07 18.98 13.49
N LEU A 24 5.74 18.81 13.36
CA LEU A 24 4.85 19.94 13.06
C LEU A 24 4.89 21.02 14.15
N LYS A 25 4.94 20.62 15.43
CA LYS A 25 5.07 21.56 16.55
C LYS A 25 6.42 22.27 16.54
N GLU A 26 7.52 21.56 16.31
CA GLU A 26 8.86 22.16 16.17
C GLU A 26 8.93 23.14 14.99
N MET A 27 8.21 22.87 13.90
CA MET A 27 8.07 23.77 12.75
C MET A 27 7.17 25.00 13.06
N GLY A 28 6.54 25.04 14.24
CA GLY A 28 5.67 26.15 14.69
C GLY A 28 4.22 26.04 14.23
N TYR A 29 3.79 24.88 13.73
CA TYR A 29 2.39 24.63 13.40
C TYR A 29 1.58 24.17 14.63
N ASP A 30 0.26 24.28 14.52
CA ASP A 30 -0.69 23.83 15.54
C ASP A 30 -1.72 22.89 14.89
N PRO A 31 -1.37 21.62 14.66
CA PRO A 31 -2.23 20.70 13.91
C PRO A 31 -3.44 20.26 14.73
N THR A 32 -4.55 19.98 14.05
CA THR A 32 -5.63 19.15 14.60
C THR A 32 -5.31 17.70 14.32
N ILE A 33 -5.30 16.88 15.35
CA ILE A 33 -5.01 15.46 15.27
C ILE A 33 -6.30 14.70 14.96
N PHE A 34 -6.25 13.79 13.98
CA PHE A 34 -7.33 12.89 13.65
C PHE A 34 -6.89 11.44 13.78
N TYR A 35 -7.68 10.65 14.50
CA TYR A 35 -7.61 9.20 14.48
C TYR A 35 -8.77 8.68 13.63
N ILE A 36 -8.45 7.96 12.55
CA ILE A 36 -9.45 7.37 11.66
C ILE A 36 -9.74 5.94 12.13
N ARG A 37 -10.96 5.71 12.60
CA ARG A 37 -11.46 4.37 12.94
C ARG A 37 -12.04 3.71 11.69
N ILE A 38 -11.47 2.57 11.29
CA ILE A 38 -11.89 1.76 10.15
C ILE A 38 -12.19 0.31 10.53
N GLY A 39 -11.91 -0.09 11.78
CA GLY A 39 -12.10 -1.44 12.29
C GLY A 39 -13.58 -1.85 12.33
N MET A 40 -13.84 -3.15 12.34
CA MET A 40 -15.19 -3.69 12.45
C MET A 40 -15.66 -3.50 13.90
N GLU A 41 -16.74 -2.73 14.11
CA GLU A 41 -17.46 -2.72 15.37
C GLU A 41 -18.36 -3.98 15.40
N ASP A 42 -18.09 -4.84 16.35
CA ASP A 42 -18.91 -5.94 16.86
C ASP A 42 -19.92 -6.63 15.95
N GLU A 43 -19.53 -7.78 15.41
CA GLU A 43 -20.37 -8.98 15.42
C GLU A 43 -19.44 -10.16 15.79
N ASP A 44 -19.63 -10.74 16.97
CA ASP A 44 -19.04 -12.00 17.43
C ASP A 44 -17.51 -12.05 17.69
N GLY A 45 -16.95 -11.15 18.50
CA GLY A 45 -15.69 -11.43 19.22
C GLY A 45 -14.42 -11.56 18.38
N TYR A 46 -14.39 -11.12 17.13
CA TYR A 46 -13.25 -11.29 16.23
C TYR A 46 -12.30 -10.09 16.14
N ILE A 47 -12.55 -9.02 16.88
CA ILE A 47 -11.74 -7.81 16.76
C ILE A 47 -11.14 -7.42 18.09
N ASP A 48 -10.01 -8.06 18.38
CA ASP A 48 -9.00 -7.45 19.22
C ASP A 48 -8.30 -6.38 18.36
N CYS A 49 -9.06 -5.32 18.08
CA CYS A 49 -8.54 -4.17 17.34
C CYS A 49 -7.60 -3.40 18.30
N PRO A 50 -6.35 -3.12 17.93
CA PRO A 50 -5.44 -2.32 18.77
C PRO A 50 -5.91 -0.86 18.94
N SER A 51 -7.15 -0.56 18.57
CA SER A 51 -7.72 0.77 18.55
C SER A 51 -7.73 1.47 19.90
N GLU A 52 -7.91 0.77 21.02
CA GLU A 52 -7.92 1.39 22.35
C GLU A 52 -6.53 1.89 22.72
N GLU A 53 -5.50 1.05 22.59
CA GLU A 53 -4.10 1.45 22.84
C GLU A 53 -3.67 2.57 21.87
N ASP A 54 -4.06 2.48 20.60
CA ASP A 54 -3.77 3.50 19.59
C ASP A 54 -4.42 4.84 19.94
N ILE A 55 -5.66 4.82 20.42
CA ILE A 55 -6.40 6.01 20.87
C ILE A 55 -5.78 6.59 22.13
N GLU A 56 -5.38 5.75 23.10
CA GLU A 56 -4.70 6.19 24.32
C GLU A 56 -3.38 6.91 24.00
N ILE A 57 -2.54 6.30 23.14
CA ILE A 57 -1.29 6.90 22.68
C ILE A 57 -1.56 8.23 21.97
N THR A 58 -2.54 8.26 21.05
CA THR A 58 -2.88 9.47 20.30
C THR A 58 -3.42 10.56 21.23
N THR A 59 -4.24 10.19 22.22
CA THR A 59 -4.73 11.10 23.26
C THR A 59 -3.58 11.69 24.08
N TYR A 60 -2.61 10.86 24.47
CA TYR A 60 -1.42 11.35 25.16
C TYR A 60 -0.65 12.35 24.30
N ILE A 61 -0.42 12.05 23.03
CA ILE A 61 0.27 12.95 22.08
C ILE A 61 -0.48 14.28 21.97
N ALA A 62 -1.79 14.24 21.82
CA ALA A 62 -2.62 15.45 21.74
C ALA A 62 -2.49 16.34 22.99
N LYS A 63 -2.58 15.71 24.18
CA LYS A 63 -2.42 16.42 25.46
C LYS A 63 -1.01 17.00 25.62
N LYS A 64 0.03 16.21 25.31
CA LYS A 64 1.44 16.64 25.40
C LYS A 64 1.73 17.89 24.59
N TYR A 65 1.19 17.96 23.38
CA TYR A 65 1.44 19.07 22.46
C TYR A 65 0.35 20.15 22.47
N GLY A 66 -0.71 19.98 23.27
CA GLY A 66 -1.84 20.92 23.34
C GLY A 66 -2.61 21.01 22.03
N CYS A 67 -2.72 19.90 21.29
CA CYS A 67 -3.42 19.84 20.02
C CYS A 67 -4.89 19.42 20.21
N LYS A 68 -5.78 19.95 19.36
CA LYS A 68 -7.14 19.42 19.23
C LYS A 68 -7.08 17.98 18.72
N PHE A 69 -7.91 17.10 19.27
CA PHE A 69 -7.98 15.69 18.88
C PHE A 69 -9.41 15.28 18.57
N GLU A 70 -9.57 14.63 17.43
CA GLU A 70 -10.86 14.11 16.96
C GLU A 70 -10.72 12.63 16.52
N ILE A 71 -11.70 11.82 16.92
CA ILE A 71 -11.85 10.45 16.44
C ILE A 71 -12.97 10.48 15.42
N VAL A 72 -12.68 9.98 14.21
CA VAL A 72 -13.63 9.95 13.09
C VAL A 72 -13.80 8.53 12.59
N SER A 73 -15.04 8.13 12.30
CA SER A 73 -15.33 6.81 11.74
C SER A 73 -15.46 6.89 10.23
N LEU A 74 -14.74 6.02 9.54
CA LEU A 74 -14.85 5.75 8.11
C LEU A 74 -15.08 4.26 7.84
N HIS A 75 -15.74 3.59 8.77
CA HIS A 75 -16.02 2.16 8.71
C HIS A 75 -16.82 1.78 7.46
N GLU A 76 -17.94 2.47 7.22
CA GLU A 76 -18.81 2.19 6.07
C GLU A 76 -18.09 2.41 4.74
N GLU A 77 -17.37 3.54 4.61
CA GLU A 77 -16.62 3.85 3.38
C GLU A 77 -15.50 2.84 3.15
N TYR A 78 -14.83 2.43 4.23
CA TYR A 78 -13.78 1.43 4.13
C TYR A 78 -14.34 0.09 3.65
N TRP A 79 -15.48 -0.31 4.21
CA TRP A 79 -16.17 -1.53 3.84
C TRP A 79 -16.60 -1.52 2.37
N GLN A 80 -17.32 -0.48 1.98
CA GLN A 80 -17.86 -0.35 0.62
C GLN A 80 -16.79 -0.24 -0.46
N ASN A 81 -15.67 0.42 -0.16
CA ASN A 81 -14.67 0.73 -1.18
C ASN A 81 -13.46 -0.20 -1.15
N VAL A 82 -12.93 -0.56 0.02
CA VAL A 82 -11.68 -1.33 0.11
C VAL A 82 -11.93 -2.82 0.32
N VAL A 83 -12.84 -3.17 1.24
CA VAL A 83 -13.16 -4.57 1.53
C VAL A 83 -13.86 -5.21 0.33
N SER A 84 -14.89 -4.57 -0.23
CA SER A 84 -15.60 -5.07 -1.41
C SER A 84 -14.68 -5.23 -2.60
N TYR A 85 -13.83 -4.22 -2.89
CA TYR A 85 -12.79 -4.31 -3.92
C TYR A 85 -11.89 -5.54 -3.71
N THR A 86 -11.46 -5.76 -2.47
CA THR A 86 -10.58 -6.89 -2.13
C THR A 86 -11.25 -8.24 -2.41
N ILE A 87 -12.48 -8.41 -1.91
CA ILE A 87 -13.24 -9.65 -2.08
C ILE A 87 -13.53 -9.92 -3.55
N GLU A 88 -14.01 -8.91 -4.30
CA GLU A 88 -14.32 -9.06 -5.72
C GLU A 88 -13.10 -9.36 -6.57
N SER A 89 -11.97 -8.70 -6.28
CA SER A 89 -10.71 -8.99 -6.97
C SER A 89 -10.29 -10.44 -6.75
N VAL A 90 -10.34 -10.91 -5.51
CA VAL A 90 -9.96 -12.28 -5.16
C VAL A 90 -10.90 -13.31 -5.79
N LYS A 91 -12.22 -13.05 -5.83
CA LYS A 91 -13.19 -13.88 -6.55
C LYS A 91 -12.85 -14.03 -8.04
N ARG A 92 -12.33 -12.98 -8.64
CA ARG A 92 -11.88 -12.97 -10.06
C ARG A 92 -10.50 -13.59 -10.25
N GLY A 93 -9.90 -14.17 -9.20
CA GLY A 93 -8.55 -14.75 -9.25
C GLY A 93 -7.43 -13.72 -9.25
N LEU A 94 -7.75 -12.43 -9.14
CA LEU A 94 -6.79 -11.34 -9.12
C LEU A 94 -6.14 -11.20 -7.74
N THR A 95 -5.02 -10.50 -7.69
CA THR A 95 -4.32 -10.17 -6.45
C THR A 95 -4.53 -8.68 -6.13
N PRO A 96 -5.41 -8.33 -5.18
CA PRO A 96 -5.67 -6.93 -4.84
C PRO A 96 -4.53 -6.28 -4.04
N ASN A 97 -4.56 -4.95 -3.96
CA ASN A 97 -3.73 -4.17 -3.05
C ASN A 97 -4.61 -3.25 -2.19
N PRO A 98 -5.14 -3.76 -1.07
CA PRO A 98 -6.05 -3.00 -0.22
C PRO A 98 -5.38 -1.78 0.44
N ASP A 99 -4.08 -1.82 0.74
CA ASP A 99 -3.38 -0.70 1.38
C ASP A 99 -3.29 0.51 0.45
N MET A 100 -3.01 0.28 -0.83
CA MET A 100 -3.00 1.35 -1.84
C MET A 100 -4.40 1.95 -2.01
N MET A 101 -5.44 1.12 -2.06
CA MET A 101 -6.83 1.58 -2.17
C MET A 101 -7.29 2.28 -0.90
N CYS A 102 -6.85 1.86 0.28
CA CYS A 102 -7.09 2.56 1.54
C CYS A 102 -6.51 3.99 1.52
N ASN A 103 -5.28 4.16 1.05
CA ASN A 103 -4.69 5.49 0.93
C ASN A 103 -5.50 6.37 -0.04
N LYS A 104 -5.80 5.87 -1.25
CA LYS A 104 -6.54 6.59 -2.29
C LYS A 104 -7.97 6.95 -1.86
N LEU A 105 -8.74 5.97 -1.38
CA LEU A 105 -10.19 6.09 -1.23
C LEU A 105 -10.61 6.52 0.19
N ILE A 106 -9.85 6.14 1.21
CA ILE A 106 -10.23 6.39 2.60
C ILE A 106 -9.45 7.56 3.19
N LYS A 107 -8.11 7.42 3.34
CA LYS A 107 -7.29 8.43 4.02
C LYS A 107 -7.23 9.75 3.28
N PHE A 108 -7.14 9.72 1.94
CA PHE A 108 -7.04 10.92 1.11
C PHE A 108 -8.26 11.13 0.21
N GLY A 109 -9.24 10.23 0.28
CA GLY A 109 -10.53 10.34 -0.38
C GLY A 109 -11.63 10.74 0.61
N SER A 110 -12.25 9.76 1.27
CA SER A 110 -13.40 9.98 2.17
C SER A 110 -13.07 10.91 3.35
N PHE A 111 -11.87 10.79 3.94
CA PHE A 111 -11.45 11.70 4.99
C PHE A 111 -11.35 13.14 4.47
N GLU A 112 -10.72 13.33 3.31
CA GLU A 112 -10.61 14.66 2.69
C GLU A 112 -11.97 15.27 2.43
N GLN A 113 -12.89 14.52 1.84
CA GLN A 113 -14.24 14.99 1.51
C GLN A 113 -15.05 15.42 2.75
N LYS A 114 -14.92 14.70 3.86
CA LYS A 114 -15.71 14.95 5.07
C LYS A 114 -15.07 16.00 5.99
N TRP A 115 -13.78 15.92 6.23
CA TRP A 115 -13.07 16.78 7.20
C TRP A 115 -11.87 17.51 6.60
N GLY A 116 -11.06 16.84 5.76
CA GLY A 116 -9.81 17.37 5.21
C GLY A 116 -10.02 18.63 4.36
N LYS A 117 -11.20 18.79 3.77
CA LYS A 117 -11.56 20.00 2.99
C LYS A 117 -11.50 21.31 3.78
N TYR A 118 -11.57 21.25 5.10
CA TYR A 118 -11.48 22.41 5.98
C TYR A 118 -10.04 22.76 6.39
N PHE A 119 -9.06 22.01 5.89
CA PHE A 119 -7.66 22.16 6.20
C PHE A 119 -6.87 22.46 4.92
N ASP A 120 -5.79 23.23 5.08
CA ASP A 120 -4.90 23.58 3.97
C ASP A 120 -4.03 22.38 3.58
N LYS A 121 -3.60 21.58 4.58
CA LYS A 121 -2.76 20.38 4.38
C LYS A 121 -3.22 19.22 5.26
N ILE A 122 -2.94 18.02 4.78
CA ILE A 122 -3.11 16.75 5.50
C ILE A 122 -1.72 16.16 5.73
N ALA A 123 -1.27 16.12 6.97
CA ALA A 123 0.01 15.54 7.36
C ALA A 123 -0.13 14.06 7.73
N THR A 124 0.81 13.24 7.31
CA THR A 124 0.79 11.79 7.52
C THR A 124 2.18 11.22 7.75
N GLY A 125 2.25 10.08 8.44
CA GLY A 125 3.48 9.35 8.76
C GLY A 125 4.03 8.47 7.64
N HIS A 126 3.64 8.69 6.39
CA HIS A 126 4.25 7.97 5.28
C HIS A 126 5.67 8.46 4.99
N TYR A 127 6.55 7.51 4.68
CA TYR A 127 7.88 7.80 4.15
C TYR A 127 7.76 8.12 2.65
N ALA A 128 7.52 9.38 2.38
CA ALA A 128 7.44 9.99 1.07
C ALA A 128 7.83 11.46 1.20
N THR A 129 8.05 12.14 0.09
CA THR A 129 8.23 13.60 0.04
C THR A 129 7.40 14.19 -1.10
N THR A 130 7.35 15.50 -1.19
CA THR A 130 6.82 16.22 -2.35
C THR A 130 7.89 17.15 -2.89
N THR A 131 7.95 17.27 -4.22
CA THR A 131 8.81 18.21 -4.93
C THR A 131 7.93 19.09 -5.80
N GLU A 132 8.16 20.39 -5.78
CA GLU A 132 7.47 21.35 -6.64
C GLU A 132 8.36 21.68 -7.84
N ILE A 133 7.83 21.51 -9.05
CA ILE A 133 8.49 21.80 -10.33
C ILE A 133 7.47 22.55 -11.18
N ASP A 134 7.80 23.76 -11.60
CA ASP A 134 6.94 24.63 -12.43
C ASP A 134 5.51 24.71 -11.86
N ASP A 135 5.39 25.10 -10.60
CA ASP A 135 4.13 25.25 -9.84
C ASP A 135 3.29 23.95 -9.75
N THR A 136 3.89 22.81 -10.10
CA THR A 136 3.24 21.48 -9.98
C THR A 136 3.87 20.68 -8.87
N VAL A 137 3.06 20.18 -7.94
CA VAL A 137 3.48 19.31 -6.86
C VAL A 137 3.57 17.88 -7.35
N PHE A 138 4.72 17.25 -7.20
CA PHE A 138 4.96 15.83 -7.50
C PHE A 138 5.18 15.03 -6.23
N LEU A 139 4.68 13.79 -6.21
CA LEU A 139 5.06 12.81 -5.21
C LEU A 139 6.50 12.36 -5.45
N SER A 140 7.33 12.41 -4.41
CA SER A 140 8.75 12.07 -4.50
C SER A 140 9.15 11.04 -3.46
N THR A 141 10.18 10.26 -3.76
CA THR A 141 10.70 9.22 -2.88
C THR A 141 11.26 9.79 -1.59
N ALA A 142 11.22 8.99 -0.53
CA ALA A 142 11.75 9.35 0.77
C ALA A 142 13.28 9.26 0.82
N LYS A 143 13.89 9.92 1.82
CA LYS A 143 15.31 9.77 2.14
C LYS A 143 15.67 8.33 2.52
N ASP A 144 14.80 7.66 3.27
CA ASP A 144 14.98 6.25 3.64
C ASP A 144 14.44 5.33 2.55
N HIS A 145 15.32 4.88 1.66
CA HIS A 145 14.95 4.01 0.54
C HIS A 145 14.40 2.65 0.97
N ILE A 146 14.77 2.16 2.17
CA ILE A 146 14.27 0.89 2.71
C ILE A 146 12.83 1.04 3.18
N LYS A 147 12.49 2.21 3.73
CA LYS A 147 11.17 2.52 4.27
C LYS A 147 10.29 3.29 3.29
N ASP A 148 10.78 3.65 2.11
CA ASP A 148 10.01 4.38 1.10
C ASP A 148 8.64 3.75 0.86
N GLN A 149 7.59 4.55 0.98
CA GLN A 149 6.19 4.14 0.89
C GLN A 149 5.46 4.75 -0.31
N THR A 150 6.18 5.37 -1.23
CA THR A 150 5.58 5.96 -2.44
C THR A 150 4.84 4.92 -3.28
N TYR A 151 5.26 3.64 -3.22
CA TYR A 151 4.52 2.53 -3.83
C TYR A 151 3.05 2.51 -3.39
N PHE A 152 2.77 2.63 -2.10
CA PHE A 152 1.39 2.62 -1.57
C PHE A 152 0.60 3.90 -1.88
N LEU A 153 1.28 4.93 -2.37
CA LEU A 153 0.69 6.20 -2.77
C LEU A 153 0.52 6.32 -4.29
N GLY A 154 0.96 5.31 -5.06
CA GLY A 154 0.98 5.35 -6.52
C GLY A 154 -0.38 5.53 -7.21
N GLN A 155 -1.48 5.37 -6.50
CA GLN A 155 -2.85 5.53 -7.01
C GLN A 155 -3.54 6.84 -6.58
N ILE A 156 -2.89 7.72 -5.80
CA ILE A 156 -3.46 9.02 -5.47
C ILE A 156 -3.44 9.93 -6.72
N ASN A 157 -4.24 10.98 -6.70
CA ASN A 157 -4.31 11.96 -7.79
C ASN A 157 -3.71 13.31 -7.38
N TYR A 158 -3.68 14.27 -8.34
CA TYR A 158 -3.10 15.59 -8.13
C TYR A 158 -3.76 16.36 -6.97
N MET A 159 -5.09 16.33 -6.89
CA MET A 159 -5.82 17.02 -5.81
C MET A 159 -5.43 16.48 -4.44
N GLN A 160 -5.16 15.17 -4.36
CA GLN A 160 -4.71 14.53 -3.13
C GLN A 160 -3.26 14.90 -2.82
N VAL A 161 -2.31 14.67 -3.75
CA VAL A 161 -0.89 14.91 -3.48
C VAL A 161 -0.59 16.38 -3.17
N SER A 162 -1.29 17.32 -3.81
CA SER A 162 -1.11 18.75 -3.57
C SER A 162 -1.48 19.18 -2.15
N LYS A 163 -2.37 18.44 -1.48
CA LYS A 163 -2.75 18.66 -0.07
C LYS A 163 -1.90 17.89 0.93
N LEU A 164 -1.10 16.90 0.49
CA LEU A 164 -0.33 16.08 1.43
C LEU A 164 0.92 16.78 1.94
N MET A 165 1.28 16.42 3.16
CA MET A 165 2.51 16.81 3.84
C MET A 165 3.12 15.59 4.54
N PHE A 166 4.42 15.40 4.36
CA PHE A 166 5.16 14.24 4.88
C PHE A 166 6.29 14.69 5.82
N PRO A 167 5.98 15.06 7.10
CA PRO A 167 6.96 15.67 8.00
C PRO A 167 8.14 14.76 8.38
N ILE A 168 8.09 13.48 8.05
CA ILE A 168 9.16 12.51 8.32
C ILE A 168 9.84 11.97 7.05
N GLY A 169 9.39 12.36 5.86
CA GLY A 169 9.90 11.83 4.59
C GLY A 169 11.39 12.11 4.33
N HIS A 170 11.94 13.16 4.95
CA HIS A 170 13.36 13.55 4.89
C HIS A 170 14.22 12.89 5.97
N LEU A 171 13.67 11.99 6.77
CA LEU A 171 14.34 11.30 7.88
C LEU A 171 14.55 9.82 7.57
N LEU A 172 15.63 9.26 8.12
CA LEU A 172 15.80 7.82 8.22
C LEU A 172 14.92 7.27 9.37
N LYS A 173 14.51 6.02 9.30
CA LYS A 173 13.75 5.36 10.37
C LYS A 173 14.47 5.41 11.73
N SER A 174 15.78 5.27 11.73
CA SER A 174 16.61 5.41 12.93
C SER A 174 16.53 6.83 13.52
N GLU A 175 16.49 7.87 12.69
CA GLU A 175 16.34 9.26 13.12
C GLU A 175 14.93 9.48 13.72
N VAL A 176 13.88 8.92 13.09
CA VAL A 176 12.51 8.97 13.62
C VAL A 176 12.42 8.32 15.00
N ARG A 177 13.03 7.15 15.20
CA ARG A 177 13.04 6.49 16.52
C ARG A 177 13.84 7.27 17.55
N LYS A 178 14.96 7.88 17.17
CA LYS A 178 15.74 8.75 18.04
C LYS A 178 14.91 9.95 18.49
N ILE A 179 14.24 10.65 17.57
CA ILE A 179 13.34 11.78 17.89
C ILE A 179 12.23 11.33 18.84
N ALA A 180 11.59 10.19 18.58
CA ALA A 180 10.54 9.67 19.43
C ALA A 180 11.03 9.39 20.86
N SER A 181 12.24 8.84 21.03
CA SER A 181 12.86 8.57 22.31
C SER A 181 13.24 9.86 23.04
N GLU A 182 13.91 10.80 22.39
CA GLU A 182 14.32 12.09 22.95
C GLU A 182 13.10 12.93 23.38
N ALA A 183 12.05 12.90 22.57
CA ALA A 183 10.77 13.53 22.87
C ALA A 183 9.93 12.74 23.90
N ARG A 184 10.41 11.58 24.39
CA ARG A 184 9.69 10.70 25.34
C ARG A 184 8.27 10.39 24.91
N LEU A 185 8.10 9.98 23.63
CA LEU A 185 6.82 9.58 23.10
C LEU A 185 6.50 8.13 23.54
N PRO A 186 5.28 7.80 23.96
CA PRO A 186 4.93 6.45 24.41
C PRO A 186 5.06 5.40 23.31
N SER A 187 5.02 5.82 22.05
CA SER A 187 5.19 4.96 20.87
C SER A 187 6.66 4.66 20.51
N ALA A 188 7.68 5.22 21.21
CA ALA A 188 9.09 5.11 20.82
C ALA A 188 9.58 3.66 20.67
N GLU A 189 9.19 2.77 21.61
CA GLU A 189 9.55 1.34 21.62
C GLU A 189 8.57 0.45 20.86
N ARG A 190 7.49 1.02 20.32
CA ARG A 190 6.46 0.26 19.63
C ARG A 190 7.00 -0.32 18.32
N LYS A 191 6.70 -1.60 18.06
CA LYS A 191 7.05 -2.25 16.81
C LYS A 191 6.30 -1.61 15.65
N ASP A 192 6.93 -1.61 14.47
CA ASP A 192 6.24 -1.18 13.25
C ASP A 192 5.05 -2.09 12.96
N SER A 193 3.96 -1.51 12.47
CA SER A 193 2.79 -2.27 12.03
C SER A 193 3.18 -3.28 10.96
N GLN A 194 2.71 -4.51 11.10
CA GLN A 194 2.93 -5.59 10.16
C GLN A 194 1.59 -6.02 9.58
N GLY A 195 1.53 -6.29 8.28
CA GLY A 195 0.32 -6.77 7.61
C GLY A 195 -0.57 -5.66 7.03
N ILE A 196 -1.79 -6.05 6.69
CA ILE A 196 -2.79 -5.16 6.08
C ILE A 196 -3.40 -4.29 7.17
N CYS A 197 -3.42 -2.99 6.97
CA CYS A 197 -3.79 -1.98 7.98
C CYS A 197 -5.11 -2.26 8.72
N PHE A 198 -6.12 -2.83 8.05
CA PHE A 198 -7.45 -3.01 8.62
C PHE A 198 -7.67 -4.36 9.30
N LEU A 199 -6.83 -5.34 9.01
CA LEU A 199 -7.00 -6.69 9.57
C LEU A 199 -6.48 -6.78 11.02
N GLY A 200 -5.69 -5.80 11.47
CA GLY A 200 -5.09 -5.86 12.80
C GLY A 200 -4.34 -7.18 12.99
N LYS A 201 -4.76 -8.01 13.94
CA LYS A 201 -4.20 -9.33 14.20
C LYS A 201 -4.85 -10.46 13.38
N ILE A 202 -5.89 -10.18 12.58
CA ILE A 202 -6.58 -11.19 11.77
C ILE A 202 -5.69 -11.62 10.61
N HIS A 203 -5.52 -12.93 10.44
CA HIS A 203 -4.83 -13.45 9.27
C HIS A 203 -5.67 -13.24 8.00
N TYR A 204 -5.03 -12.80 6.92
CA TYR A 204 -5.69 -12.54 5.64
C TYR A 204 -6.54 -13.72 5.15
N ASN A 205 -6.05 -14.94 5.32
CA ASN A 205 -6.79 -16.14 4.91
C ASN A 205 -8.07 -16.36 5.73
N ASP A 206 -8.08 -16.04 7.03
CA ASP A 206 -9.28 -16.15 7.87
C ASP A 206 -10.33 -15.12 7.46
N PHE A 207 -9.87 -13.91 7.14
CA PHE A 207 -10.72 -12.87 6.57
C PHE A 207 -11.36 -13.33 5.25
N ILE A 208 -10.57 -13.79 4.28
CA ILE A 208 -11.10 -14.27 2.99
C ILE A 208 -12.04 -15.46 3.18
N LYS A 209 -11.72 -16.39 4.08
CA LYS A 209 -12.59 -17.52 4.41
C LYS A 209 -13.97 -17.11 4.90
N ARG A 210 -14.06 -16.05 5.70
CA ARG A 210 -15.35 -15.53 6.19
C ARG A 210 -16.31 -15.14 5.07
N TYR A 211 -15.79 -14.59 3.96
CA TYR A 211 -16.60 -14.08 2.83
C TYR A 211 -16.76 -15.08 1.69
N LEU A 212 -15.73 -15.86 1.40
CA LEU A 212 -15.72 -16.79 0.27
C LEU A 212 -15.86 -18.25 0.69
N GLY A 213 -15.78 -18.53 1.99
CA GLY A 213 -15.80 -19.89 2.50
C GLY A 213 -14.58 -20.70 2.08
N GLU A 214 -14.71 -22.01 2.17
CA GLU A 214 -13.75 -22.98 1.63
C GLU A 214 -14.40 -23.78 0.50
N LYS A 215 -13.67 -23.98 -0.59
CA LYS A 215 -14.06 -24.84 -1.72
C LYS A 215 -12.86 -25.70 -2.10
N GLU A 216 -12.96 -27.02 -1.86
CA GLU A 216 -11.88 -27.93 -2.18
C GLU A 216 -11.60 -27.89 -3.70
N GLY A 217 -10.30 -27.82 -4.06
CA GLY A 217 -9.79 -27.86 -5.41
C GLY A 217 -8.49 -28.66 -5.51
N LYS A 218 -8.01 -28.89 -6.73
CA LYS A 218 -6.81 -29.68 -7.01
C LYS A 218 -5.57 -28.81 -7.12
N ILE A 219 -4.44 -29.33 -6.65
CA ILE A 219 -3.11 -28.79 -6.95
C ILE A 219 -2.48 -29.72 -8.00
N VAL A 220 -2.13 -29.17 -9.15
CA VAL A 220 -1.66 -29.92 -10.32
C VAL A 220 -0.26 -29.43 -10.70
N GLU A 221 0.67 -30.34 -10.95
CA GLU A 221 1.97 -30.01 -11.53
C GLU A 221 1.77 -29.58 -12.98
N PHE A 222 2.26 -28.40 -13.32
CA PHE A 222 1.99 -27.77 -14.61
C PHE A 222 2.61 -28.55 -15.77
N GLU A 223 3.84 -29.04 -15.58
CA GLU A 223 4.62 -29.73 -16.62
C GLU A 223 4.08 -31.10 -16.96
N THR A 224 3.55 -31.82 -15.97
CA THR A 224 3.14 -33.23 -16.14
C THR A 224 1.63 -33.47 -16.11
N GLY A 225 0.88 -32.47 -15.60
CA GLY A 225 -0.55 -32.65 -15.35
C GLY A 225 -0.87 -33.54 -14.15
N LYS A 226 0.14 -33.98 -13.38
CA LYS A 226 -0.04 -34.85 -12.21
C LYS A 226 -0.71 -34.08 -11.07
N ILE A 227 -1.73 -34.67 -10.46
CA ILE A 227 -2.34 -34.15 -9.22
C ILE A 227 -1.38 -34.41 -8.06
N LEU A 228 -0.95 -33.34 -7.37
CA LEU A 228 -0.03 -33.39 -6.26
C LEU A 228 -0.73 -33.31 -4.88
N GLY A 229 -1.93 -32.71 -4.86
CA GLY A 229 -2.65 -32.49 -3.63
C GLY A 229 -3.96 -31.73 -3.81
N LYS A 230 -4.47 -31.20 -2.72
CA LYS A 230 -5.70 -30.43 -2.69
C LYS A 230 -5.48 -29.10 -1.95
N HIS A 231 -6.29 -28.09 -2.29
CA HIS A 231 -6.34 -26.82 -1.60
C HIS A 231 -7.79 -26.49 -1.18
N LYS A 232 -7.97 -25.47 -0.37
CA LYS A 232 -9.26 -25.06 0.20
C LYS A 232 -9.96 -23.92 -0.56
N GLY A 233 -9.43 -23.52 -1.69
CA GLY A 233 -9.93 -22.43 -2.55
C GLY A 233 -8.75 -21.71 -3.22
N TYR A 234 -8.87 -21.45 -4.54
CA TYR A 234 -7.82 -20.72 -5.29
C TYR A 234 -7.58 -19.32 -4.74
N TRP A 235 -8.60 -18.74 -4.09
CA TRP A 235 -8.55 -17.39 -3.51
C TRP A 235 -7.60 -17.23 -2.30
N PHE A 236 -7.16 -18.32 -1.69
CA PHE A 236 -6.13 -18.30 -0.65
C PHE A 236 -4.70 -18.24 -1.20
N HIS A 237 -4.55 -18.25 -2.53
CA HIS A 237 -3.26 -18.39 -3.17
C HIS A 237 -2.99 -17.25 -4.17
N THR A 238 -1.73 -16.85 -4.27
CA THR A 238 -1.26 -15.81 -5.19
C THR A 238 -0.18 -16.39 -6.11
N ILE A 239 -0.11 -15.89 -7.35
CA ILE A 239 0.96 -16.26 -8.28
C ILE A 239 2.33 -15.93 -7.66
N GLY A 240 3.27 -16.88 -7.76
CA GLY A 240 4.58 -16.81 -7.12
C GLY A 240 4.61 -17.26 -5.65
N GLN A 241 3.46 -17.62 -5.06
CA GLN A 241 3.42 -18.10 -3.68
C GLN A 241 4.08 -19.47 -3.56
N ARG A 242 4.95 -19.61 -2.53
CA ARG A 242 5.63 -20.86 -2.18
C ARG A 242 5.07 -21.49 -0.91
N LYS A 243 4.76 -20.68 0.09
CA LYS A 243 4.33 -21.18 1.42
C LYS A 243 2.85 -21.53 1.43
N GLY A 244 2.45 -22.50 2.28
CA GLY A 244 1.06 -22.84 2.52
C GLY A 244 0.42 -23.77 1.49
N LEU A 245 1.20 -24.39 0.58
CA LEU A 245 0.69 -25.37 -0.38
C LEU A 245 0.51 -26.77 0.21
N GLY A 246 1.17 -27.09 1.33
CA GLY A 246 1.09 -28.41 1.97
C GLY A 246 1.70 -29.55 1.17
N LEU A 247 2.57 -29.24 0.20
CA LEU A 247 3.22 -30.21 -0.68
C LEU A 247 4.63 -30.55 -0.16
N GLY A 248 4.96 -31.83 -0.19
CA GLY A 248 6.32 -32.33 0.02
C GLY A 248 7.20 -32.15 -1.23
N GLU A 249 8.48 -32.55 -1.11
CA GLU A 249 9.44 -32.59 -2.20
C GLU A 249 9.59 -31.29 -3.02
N GLY A 250 9.40 -30.10 -2.37
CA GLY A 250 9.50 -28.79 -3.01
C GLY A 250 10.93 -28.32 -3.30
N PRO A 251 11.12 -27.05 -3.70
CA PRO A 251 10.12 -25.98 -3.58
C PRO A 251 9.08 -25.95 -4.71
N TRP A 252 7.81 -25.78 -4.36
CA TRP A 252 6.71 -25.57 -5.29
C TRP A 252 6.27 -24.11 -5.31
N PHE A 253 5.92 -23.58 -6.49
CA PHE A 253 5.42 -22.22 -6.71
C PHE A 253 4.11 -22.25 -7.46
N VAL A 254 3.15 -21.45 -7.04
CA VAL A 254 1.90 -21.24 -7.81
C VAL A 254 2.24 -20.44 -9.06
N ILE A 255 1.94 -20.98 -10.24
CA ILE A 255 2.24 -20.34 -11.52
C ILE A 255 0.99 -19.95 -12.30
N LYS A 256 -0.13 -20.65 -12.07
CA LYS A 256 -1.41 -20.36 -12.73
C LYS A 256 -2.57 -20.76 -11.81
N LYS A 257 -3.68 -20.04 -11.92
CA LYS A 257 -4.96 -20.38 -11.28
C LYS A 257 -6.02 -20.57 -12.37
N ASP A 258 -6.74 -21.67 -12.29
CA ASP A 258 -7.97 -21.87 -13.03
C ASP A 258 -9.14 -21.63 -12.07
N ILE A 259 -9.84 -20.52 -12.26
CA ILE A 259 -10.91 -20.11 -11.38
C ILE A 259 -12.20 -20.87 -11.60
N GLU A 260 -12.48 -21.29 -12.83
CA GLU A 260 -13.70 -22.02 -13.19
C GLU A 260 -13.64 -23.43 -12.63
N GLU A 261 -12.53 -24.13 -12.87
CA GLU A 261 -12.30 -25.50 -12.41
C GLU A 261 -11.79 -25.58 -10.96
N ASN A 262 -11.47 -24.44 -10.34
CA ASN A 262 -10.88 -24.36 -8.99
C ASN A 262 -9.59 -25.19 -8.88
N VAL A 263 -8.65 -24.97 -9.82
CA VAL A 263 -7.37 -25.69 -9.89
C VAL A 263 -6.21 -24.71 -9.71
N LEU A 264 -5.22 -25.12 -8.91
CA LEU A 264 -3.94 -24.45 -8.82
C LEU A 264 -2.90 -25.25 -9.61
N TYR A 265 -2.23 -24.59 -10.53
CA TYR A 265 -1.07 -25.14 -11.20
C TYR A 265 0.20 -24.69 -10.49
N VAL A 266 1.06 -25.64 -10.17
CA VAL A 266 2.32 -25.40 -9.48
C VAL A 266 3.49 -25.97 -10.27
N SER A 267 4.67 -25.39 -10.10
CA SER A 267 5.92 -25.85 -10.71
C SER A 267 7.04 -25.89 -9.67
N ARG A 268 7.99 -26.82 -9.84
CA ARG A 268 9.22 -26.91 -9.02
C ARG A 268 10.33 -25.98 -9.50
N GLY A 269 10.29 -25.59 -10.77
CA GLY A 269 11.38 -24.86 -11.40
C GLY A 269 11.49 -23.42 -10.89
N TYR A 270 12.68 -23.02 -10.48
CA TYR A 270 13.03 -21.60 -10.31
C TYR A 270 13.15 -20.88 -11.66
N ASP A 271 13.29 -21.64 -12.74
CA ASP A 271 13.64 -21.16 -14.08
C ASP A 271 12.51 -21.30 -15.12
N THR A 272 11.28 -21.60 -14.71
CA THR A 272 10.20 -21.63 -15.67
C THR A 272 9.87 -20.23 -16.14
N GLN A 273 9.79 -20.01 -17.43
CA GLN A 273 9.38 -18.74 -18.04
C GLN A 273 8.04 -18.23 -17.49
N SER A 274 7.20 -19.14 -16.98
CA SER A 274 5.92 -18.86 -16.33
C SER A 274 6.02 -18.27 -14.91
N GLN A 275 7.17 -18.37 -14.24
CA GLN A 275 7.39 -17.78 -12.90
C GLN A 275 8.06 -16.42 -12.96
N TYR A 276 8.82 -16.17 -14.02
CA TYR A 276 9.57 -14.96 -14.26
C TYR A 276 9.15 -14.37 -15.59
N GLY A 277 8.84 -13.13 -15.59
CA GLY A 277 8.63 -12.35 -16.79
C GLY A 277 9.58 -11.15 -16.80
N ASN A 278 9.78 -10.58 -17.97
CA ASN A 278 10.45 -9.30 -18.11
C ASN A 278 9.53 -8.21 -18.66
N VAL A 279 8.25 -8.54 -18.86
CA VAL A 279 7.24 -7.64 -19.40
C VAL A 279 6.12 -7.47 -18.39
N VAL A 280 5.79 -6.21 -18.09
CA VAL A 280 4.65 -5.81 -17.27
C VAL A 280 3.73 -4.94 -18.11
N ASN A 281 2.49 -5.36 -18.29
CA ASN A 281 1.47 -4.58 -18.96
C ASN A 281 0.58 -3.90 -17.92
N LEU A 282 0.41 -2.58 -18.05
CA LEU A 282 -0.36 -1.76 -17.13
C LEU A 282 -1.58 -1.19 -17.86
N SER A 283 -2.76 -1.57 -17.41
CA SER A 283 -4.02 -0.97 -17.85
C SER A 283 -4.47 0.13 -16.89
N ALA A 284 -5.41 0.96 -17.33
CA ALA A 284 -5.97 2.04 -16.51
C ALA A 284 -4.89 2.87 -15.79
N PHE A 285 -3.84 3.22 -16.52
CA PHE A 285 -2.73 3.99 -15.97
C PHE A 285 -3.20 5.39 -15.57
N GLN A 286 -2.83 5.79 -14.36
CA GLN A 286 -3.15 7.10 -13.82
C GLN A 286 -1.85 7.82 -13.45
N TYR A 287 -1.64 9.02 -14.00
CA TYR A 287 -0.62 9.95 -13.51
C TYR A 287 -1.07 10.55 -12.18
N ILE A 288 -0.15 10.66 -11.21
CA ILE A 288 -0.44 11.30 -9.92
C ILE A 288 -0.59 12.81 -10.11
N SER A 289 0.35 13.43 -10.82
CA SER A 289 0.36 14.87 -11.08
C SER A 289 0.10 15.14 -12.55
N LYS A 290 1.13 15.11 -13.35
CA LYS A 290 1.03 15.27 -14.80
C LYS A 290 1.96 14.29 -15.51
N ASP A 291 1.70 14.07 -16.79
CA ASP A 291 2.64 13.39 -17.65
C ASP A 291 3.93 14.23 -17.77
N ILE A 292 5.05 13.65 -17.38
CA ILE A 292 6.37 14.29 -17.44
C ILE A 292 7.11 13.98 -18.74
N TRP A 293 6.60 13.04 -19.54
CA TRP A 293 7.27 12.56 -20.73
C TRP A 293 6.65 13.10 -22.03
N GLY A 294 5.35 13.52 -21.97
CA GLY A 294 4.60 13.95 -23.16
C GLY A 294 4.40 12.82 -24.17
N ASP A 295 4.48 13.13 -25.45
CA ASP A 295 4.47 12.10 -26.50
C ASP A 295 5.84 11.43 -26.59
N PHE A 296 5.86 10.13 -26.38
CA PHE A 296 7.06 9.30 -26.47
C PHE A 296 6.76 7.95 -27.13
N ASP A 297 7.68 7.46 -27.93
CA ASP A 297 7.64 6.08 -28.44
C ASP A 297 8.08 5.12 -27.36
N SER A 298 9.15 5.45 -26.64
CA SER A 298 9.63 4.71 -25.48
C SER A 298 10.42 5.61 -24.53
N VAL A 299 10.37 5.31 -23.25
CA VAL A 299 11.09 6.04 -22.19
C VAL A 299 11.68 5.11 -21.15
N ASP A 300 12.89 5.43 -20.68
CA ASP A 300 13.52 4.69 -19.59
C ASP A 300 12.89 5.10 -18.26
N VAL A 301 12.46 4.11 -17.50
CA VAL A 301 11.76 4.28 -16.22
C VAL A 301 12.32 3.34 -15.16
N LYS A 302 12.11 3.70 -13.92
CA LYS A 302 12.14 2.73 -12.82
C LYS A 302 10.72 2.39 -12.40
N PHE A 303 10.54 1.15 -11.93
CA PHE A 303 9.21 0.72 -11.51
C PHE A 303 9.26 -0.30 -10.38
N LYS A 304 8.12 -0.50 -9.73
CA LYS A 304 7.88 -1.52 -8.71
C LYS A 304 6.55 -2.20 -8.97
N ILE A 305 6.51 -3.54 -8.86
CA ILE A 305 5.27 -4.34 -8.93
C ILE A 305 4.79 -4.78 -7.55
N ARG A 306 5.55 -4.49 -6.52
CA ARG A 306 5.26 -4.73 -5.10
C ARG A 306 6.09 -3.78 -4.24
N HIS A 307 5.75 -3.66 -2.99
CA HIS A 307 6.56 -2.90 -2.04
C HIS A 307 7.88 -3.64 -1.75
N THR A 308 8.95 -3.14 -2.33
CA THR A 308 10.34 -3.60 -2.12
C THR A 308 11.26 -2.38 -2.05
N PRO A 309 12.42 -2.47 -1.35
CA PRO A 309 13.40 -1.39 -1.36
C PRO A 309 13.96 -1.11 -2.76
N GLN A 310 14.16 -2.17 -3.56
CA GLN A 310 14.81 -2.07 -4.87
C GLN A 310 13.79 -1.62 -5.93
N PHE A 311 14.28 -0.80 -6.84
CA PHE A 311 13.61 -0.45 -8.08
C PHE A 311 14.08 -1.38 -9.20
N THR A 312 13.19 -1.71 -10.11
CA THR A 312 13.54 -2.40 -11.35
C THR A 312 13.67 -1.39 -12.46
N GLN A 313 14.73 -1.48 -13.27
CA GLN A 313 14.91 -0.68 -14.48
C GLN A 313 14.08 -1.27 -15.62
N GLY A 314 13.45 -0.43 -16.44
CA GLY A 314 12.71 -0.88 -17.61
C GLY A 314 12.54 0.22 -18.64
N LYS A 315 12.14 -0.21 -19.83
CA LYS A 315 11.74 0.67 -20.91
C LYS A 315 10.22 0.62 -21.05
N MET A 316 9.57 1.75 -20.91
CA MET A 316 8.13 1.87 -21.01
C MET A 316 7.73 2.36 -22.41
N THR A 317 6.75 1.70 -23.02
CA THR A 317 6.13 2.07 -24.29
C THR A 317 4.62 2.19 -24.13
N ARG A 318 3.99 3.04 -24.91
CA ARG A 318 2.53 3.19 -24.94
C ARG A 318 1.96 2.40 -26.10
N ILE A 319 1.04 1.47 -25.84
CA ILE A 319 0.36 0.66 -26.86
C ILE A 319 -1.16 0.84 -26.68
N GLY A 320 -1.73 1.83 -27.39
CA GLY A 320 -3.12 2.24 -27.17
C GLY A 320 -3.34 2.73 -25.74
N ASP A 321 -4.25 2.07 -24.99
CA ASP A 321 -4.57 2.40 -23.60
C ASP A 321 -3.72 1.63 -22.58
N VAL A 322 -2.74 0.84 -23.04
CA VAL A 322 -1.88 0.02 -22.20
C VAL A 322 -0.46 0.58 -22.21
N PHE A 323 0.16 0.67 -21.05
CA PHE A 323 1.59 0.92 -20.92
C PHE A 323 2.32 -0.42 -20.73
N ARG A 324 3.22 -0.73 -21.65
CA ARG A 324 4.07 -1.91 -21.59
C ARG A 324 5.45 -1.52 -21.08
N ILE A 325 5.88 -2.17 -20.01
CA ILE A 325 7.24 -2.00 -19.47
C ILE A 325 8.01 -3.29 -19.73
N GLU A 326 9.16 -3.17 -20.36
CA GLU A 326 10.08 -4.28 -20.62
C GLU A 326 11.36 -4.04 -19.81
N SER A 327 11.73 -5.02 -18.98
CA SER A 327 12.92 -4.98 -18.13
C SER A 327 13.99 -5.89 -18.68
N GLU A 328 15.27 -5.54 -18.51
CA GLU A 328 16.39 -6.45 -18.77
C GLU A 328 16.45 -7.58 -17.74
N ASP A 329 16.04 -7.29 -16.51
CA ASP A 329 15.98 -8.27 -15.43
C ASP A 329 14.71 -9.10 -15.46
N LYS A 330 14.84 -10.38 -15.11
CA LYS A 330 13.68 -11.25 -14.88
C LYS A 330 13.00 -10.89 -13.55
N ILE A 331 11.71 -10.64 -13.59
CA ILE A 331 10.88 -10.22 -12.48
C ILE A 331 10.03 -11.39 -12.00
N GLN A 332 10.16 -11.73 -10.73
CA GLN A 332 9.35 -12.79 -10.12
C GLN A 332 8.00 -12.27 -9.62
N GLY A 333 6.93 -13.03 -9.91
CA GLY A 333 5.62 -12.83 -9.31
C GLY A 333 4.89 -11.59 -9.85
N ILE A 334 4.96 -11.38 -11.17
CA ILE A 334 4.05 -10.47 -11.87
C ILE A 334 2.65 -11.05 -11.71
N ALA A 335 1.79 -10.36 -10.99
CA ALA A 335 0.46 -10.86 -10.64
C ALA A 335 -0.62 -9.89 -11.11
N SER A 336 -1.55 -10.37 -11.93
CA SER A 336 -2.69 -9.59 -12.40
C SER A 336 -3.53 -9.09 -11.23
N GLY A 337 -3.95 -7.82 -11.30
CA GLY A 337 -4.69 -7.12 -10.24
C GLY A 337 -3.82 -6.35 -9.26
N GLN A 338 -2.50 -6.63 -9.19
CA GLN A 338 -1.53 -5.77 -8.51
C GLN A 338 -1.31 -4.48 -9.31
N PHE A 339 -0.65 -3.52 -8.69
CA PHE A 339 -0.28 -2.28 -9.35
C PHE A 339 1.20 -2.25 -9.72
N GLY A 340 1.49 -1.84 -10.96
CA GLY A 340 2.81 -1.41 -11.35
C GLY A 340 2.93 0.09 -11.12
N VAL A 341 3.81 0.50 -10.23
CA VAL A 341 4.08 1.91 -9.92
C VAL A 341 5.33 2.34 -10.65
N VAL A 342 5.21 3.43 -11.41
CA VAL A 342 6.24 3.94 -12.31
C VAL A 342 6.84 5.22 -11.74
N TYR A 343 8.16 5.28 -11.83
CA TYR A 343 9.00 6.39 -11.38
C TYR A 343 9.81 6.93 -12.57
N ASP A 344 10.27 8.15 -12.45
CA ASP A 344 11.27 8.68 -13.38
C ASP A 344 12.56 7.82 -13.34
N ASN A 345 13.43 8.01 -14.32
CA ASN A 345 14.64 7.20 -14.47
C ASN A 345 15.62 7.31 -13.29
N ASP A 346 15.56 8.39 -12.53
CA ASP A 346 16.38 8.61 -11.33
C ASP A 346 15.73 8.01 -10.05
N ALA A 347 14.50 7.51 -10.13
CA ALA A 347 13.67 7.10 -9.00
C ALA A 347 13.42 8.22 -7.96
N LYS A 348 13.36 9.46 -8.41
CA LYS A 348 13.07 10.60 -7.56
C LYS A 348 11.58 10.92 -7.51
N LEU A 349 10.92 10.88 -8.67
CA LEU A 349 9.50 11.19 -8.81
C LEU A 349 8.69 9.91 -8.98
N CYS A 350 7.68 9.73 -8.14
CA CYS A 350 6.64 8.72 -8.34
C CYS A 350 5.59 9.30 -9.30
N VAL A 351 5.62 8.86 -10.55
CA VAL A 351 4.88 9.50 -11.65
C VAL A 351 3.44 9.03 -11.73
N GLY A 352 3.22 7.73 -11.56
CA GLY A 352 1.89 7.15 -11.68
C GLY A 352 1.88 5.65 -11.50
N SER A 353 0.74 5.04 -11.71
CA SER A 353 0.61 3.58 -11.67
C SER A 353 -0.56 3.08 -12.51
N GLY A 354 -0.51 1.81 -12.89
CA GLY A 354 -1.58 1.11 -13.56
C GLY A 354 -1.79 -0.29 -12.99
N VAL A 355 -2.92 -0.90 -13.32
CA VAL A 355 -3.25 -2.27 -12.93
C VAL A 355 -2.49 -3.24 -13.82
N ILE A 356 -1.78 -4.18 -13.25
CA ILE A 356 -1.09 -5.28 -13.96
C ILE A 356 -2.15 -6.22 -14.54
N ILE A 357 -2.06 -6.47 -15.87
CA ILE A 357 -2.94 -7.37 -16.63
C ILE A 357 -2.18 -8.54 -17.23
#